data_3f8f10c1ced055206aa4e011c2eb4df1
#
_entry.id   3f8f10c1ced055206aa4e011c2eb4df1
#
_cell.length_a   1.000
_cell.length_b   1.000
_cell.length_c   1.000
_cell.angle_alpha   90.00
_cell.angle_beta   90.00
_cell.angle_gamma   90.00
#
_symmetry.space_group_name_H-M   'P 1'
#
loop_
_entity.id
_entity.type
_entity.pdbx_description
1 polymer ?
#
loop_
_entity_poly.entity_id
_entity_poly.type
_entity_poly.pdbx_seq_one_letter_code
_entity_poly.pdbx_strand_id
1 'polypeptide(L)'
;MTTYVRNDSDASSGSPGRKKEAADAIEMVPTQSQQDQAQPSGPLMLTEANSKKNTGYAFTNKRKWAILTVVGLCQTSMNYNAAVYSNAIGPLNEHYHLGSDHFTNARAGMAWFLILYGIGCELWAPWSEEFGRKPIMQLSLFTVNIWQIMAGASTSWSHVLAARLLGGLCSAGGSVTLGMVADMFDPEEQQLPILWVSLWSCLGSVIGGICGGPIEQFLHWRWNFWIQLILGATVQLIHFVYVPETRSTVMLNKEAKKSRKQNPEANVVGPTEHEKLDFMACLRIMGRPYKMLVCEPIVGFLSLLSGFSDALIFSFLESYGYVFGKDGWGFTPSQLGLALFALFIGYWLAAVLYYPVIRRHNQQRGNGQVLSPESRLSALRWIVLLLPIGLFGSAFVVSGPPLPWIAPLIFAVLIGCANLAIYFATIDYMVAAYGGTYSASATGGNGFARDVLAGLCSFYTGPMYKKLGVQNSTWVLFAISALVCAPVFFIYKWGPSIRARSSYAQRIKEEREKSAAVEQTTQGQA
;
A
#
# COMPACT_ATOMS: atom_id res chain seq x y z
N MET A 1 -57.58 8.25 9.03
CA MET A 1 -58.84 8.38 8.28
C MET A 1 -58.68 7.56 7.02
N THR A 2 -59.22 6.36 7.09
CA THR A 2 -60.40 5.87 6.36
C THR A 2 -60.08 5.57 4.89
N THR A 3 -60.29 4.41 4.25
CA THR A 3 -61.19 3.30 4.57
C THR A 3 -60.83 2.10 3.70
N TYR A 4 -60.98 0.89 4.29
CA TYR A 4 -61.13 -0.42 3.67
C TYR A 4 -62.32 -0.47 2.67
N VAL A 5 -62.23 -1.28 1.61
CA VAL A 5 -63.34 -2.09 1.12
C VAL A 5 -62.84 -3.43 0.63
N ARG A 6 -63.37 -4.46 1.30
CA ARG A 6 -63.33 -5.90 1.02
C ARG A 6 -64.60 -6.22 0.26
N ASN A 7 -64.56 -7.13 -0.70
CA ASN A 7 -65.79 -7.93 -1.02
C ASN A 7 -65.40 -9.34 -1.40
N ASP A 8 -65.94 -10.23 -0.58
CA ASP A 8 -66.09 -11.68 -0.77
C ASP A 8 -67.35 -11.97 -1.59
N SER A 9 -67.41 -13.12 -2.21
CA SER A 9 -68.54 -14.07 -2.28
C SER A 9 -68.34 -15.09 -3.39
N ASP A 10 -68.17 -16.27 -3.07
CA ASP A 10 -69.00 -17.48 -2.78
C ASP A 10 -69.12 -18.38 -4.03
N ALA A 11 -68.57 -19.53 -3.94
CA ALA A 11 -69.10 -20.87 -3.56
C ALA A 11 -69.88 -21.61 -4.67
N SER A 12 -69.48 -22.78 -5.03
CA SER A 12 -70.09 -24.07 -4.81
C SER A 12 -69.78 -25.12 -5.91
N SER A 13 -69.15 -26.18 -5.54
CA SER A 13 -69.60 -27.57 -5.48
C SER A 13 -69.80 -28.36 -6.78
N GLY A 14 -69.16 -29.58 -6.81
CA GLY A 14 -69.70 -30.72 -7.55
C GLY A 14 -68.69 -31.68 -8.15
N SER A 15 -68.36 -32.75 -7.42
CA SER A 15 -67.77 -34.02 -7.89
C SER A 15 -68.95 -34.98 -8.16
N PRO A 16 -68.77 -36.24 -8.68
CA PRO A 16 -67.69 -36.97 -9.33
C PRO A 16 -68.17 -37.82 -10.56
N GLY A 17 -67.26 -38.55 -11.25
CA GLY A 17 -67.72 -39.62 -12.15
C GLY A 17 -66.67 -40.19 -13.11
N ARG A 18 -66.10 -41.29 -12.73
CA ARG A 18 -65.55 -42.47 -13.38
C ARG A 18 -65.96 -42.75 -14.84
N LYS A 19 -65.03 -43.08 -15.72
CA LYS A 19 -64.80 -44.40 -16.39
C LYS A 19 -63.80 -44.29 -17.54
N LYS A 20 -62.89 -45.19 -17.53
CA LYS A 20 -62.19 -46.05 -18.50
C LYS A 20 -62.63 -46.04 -19.97
N GLU A 21 -61.64 -46.05 -20.85
CA GLU A 21 -61.26 -47.05 -21.88
C GLU A 21 -60.54 -46.30 -23.01
N ALA A 22 -59.37 -46.70 -23.30
CA ALA A 22 -58.72 -47.67 -24.18
C ALA A 22 -58.17 -47.02 -25.45
N ALA A 23 -56.90 -47.15 -25.58
CA ALA A 23 -56.07 -47.45 -26.78
C ALA A 23 -56.31 -46.69 -28.06
N ASP A 24 -55.28 -45.88 -28.45
CA ASP A 24 -54.65 -46.11 -29.76
C ASP A 24 -53.24 -45.47 -29.75
N ALA A 25 -52.26 -46.32 -30.09
CA ALA A 25 -50.87 -45.96 -30.22
C ALA A 25 -50.65 -45.19 -31.52
N ILE A 26 -50.18 -43.94 -31.43
CA ILE A 26 -49.51 -43.30 -32.52
C ILE A 26 -48.09 -42.96 -32.02
N GLU A 27 -47.16 -43.70 -32.54
CA GLU A 27 -45.73 -43.54 -32.46
C GLU A 27 -45.34 -42.17 -33.05
N MET A 28 -45.14 -41.15 -32.21
CA MET A 28 -44.51 -39.93 -32.62
C MET A 28 -43.03 -39.97 -32.26
N VAL A 29 -42.23 -40.16 -33.28
CA VAL A 29 -40.78 -39.96 -33.34
C VAL A 29 -40.47 -38.58 -32.75
N PRO A 30 -39.64 -38.44 -31.71
CA PRO A 30 -39.17 -37.15 -31.30
C PRO A 30 -38.17 -36.64 -32.31
N THR A 31 -38.55 -35.67 -33.11
CA THR A 31 -37.63 -34.86 -33.87
C THR A 31 -36.69 -34.17 -32.92
N GLN A 32 -35.49 -34.69 -32.81
CA GLN A 32 -34.38 -33.97 -32.19
C GLN A 32 -34.15 -32.68 -33.01
N SER A 33 -34.74 -31.59 -32.60
CA SER A 33 -34.25 -30.27 -32.97
C SER A 33 -32.91 -30.11 -32.24
N GLN A 34 -31.83 -30.50 -32.90
CA GLN A 34 -30.49 -29.99 -32.59
C GLN A 34 -30.58 -28.45 -32.63
N GLN A 35 -30.69 -27.86 -31.47
CA GLN A 35 -30.23 -26.49 -31.30
C GLN A 35 -28.72 -26.51 -31.51
N ASP A 36 -28.32 -26.35 -32.75
CA ASP A 36 -27.00 -25.85 -33.10
C ASP A 36 -26.86 -24.46 -32.42
N GLN A 37 -26.41 -24.45 -31.16
CA GLN A 37 -25.79 -23.28 -30.60
C GLN A 37 -24.52 -23.06 -31.43
N ALA A 38 -24.63 -22.15 -32.39
CA ALA A 38 -23.48 -21.63 -33.12
C ALA A 38 -22.44 -21.18 -32.10
N GLN A 39 -21.40 -21.99 -31.91
CA GLN A 39 -20.21 -21.56 -31.17
C GLN A 39 -19.69 -20.32 -31.90
N PRO A 40 -19.42 -19.21 -31.16
CA PRO A 40 -18.81 -18.06 -31.79
C PRO A 40 -17.51 -18.50 -32.43
N SER A 41 -17.38 -18.26 -33.74
CA SER A 41 -16.29 -18.69 -34.61
C SER A 41 -14.94 -18.00 -34.36
N GLY A 42 -14.73 -17.46 -33.15
CA GLY A 42 -13.51 -16.81 -32.72
C GLY A 42 -12.83 -17.51 -31.54
N PRO A 43 -11.55 -17.23 -31.27
CA PRO A 43 -10.84 -17.78 -30.13
C PRO A 43 -11.51 -17.33 -28.81
N LEU A 44 -11.73 -18.27 -27.88
CA LEU A 44 -12.25 -17.98 -26.57
C LEU A 44 -11.20 -17.22 -25.76
N MET A 45 -11.39 -15.91 -25.57
CA MET A 45 -10.51 -15.08 -24.77
C MET A 45 -10.79 -15.32 -23.28
N LEU A 46 -9.76 -15.73 -22.53
CA LEU A 46 -9.83 -15.81 -21.07
C LEU A 46 -9.78 -14.39 -20.50
N THR A 47 -10.77 -14.04 -19.67
CA THR A 47 -10.85 -12.77 -18.96
C THR A 47 -11.02 -13.02 -17.46
N GLU A 48 -10.77 -12.03 -16.62
CA GLU A 48 -11.03 -12.15 -15.18
C GLU A 48 -12.50 -12.49 -14.90
N ALA A 49 -13.42 -11.94 -15.70
CA ALA A 49 -14.86 -12.16 -15.53
C ALA A 49 -15.25 -13.63 -15.77
N ASN A 50 -14.73 -14.27 -16.84
CA ASN A 50 -15.10 -15.64 -17.20
C ASN A 50 -14.22 -16.72 -16.56
N SER A 51 -13.06 -16.35 -16.00
CA SER A 51 -12.03 -17.29 -15.50
C SER A 51 -11.51 -16.91 -14.11
N LYS A 52 -12.32 -16.28 -13.25
CA LYS A 52 -11.95 -15.86 -11.90
C LYS A 52 -11.37 -17.01 -11.06
N LYS A 53 -11.78 -18.26 -11.34
CA LYS A 53 -11.25 -19.46 -10.67
C LYS A 53 -9.76 -19.73 -10.93
N ASN A 54 -9.19 -19.19 -12.00
CA ASN A 54 -7.79 -19.38 -12.39
C ASN A 54 -6.91 -18.18 -12.05
N THR A 55 -7.38 -17.29 -11.21
CA THR A 55 -6.71 -16.05 -10.79
C THR A 55 -6.43 -16.03 -9.29
N GLY A 56 -5.72 -15.01 -8.81
CA GLY A 56 -5.43 -14.79 -7.39
C GLY A 56 -6.68 -14.67 -6.51
N TYR A 57 -7.81 -14.27 -7.06
CA TYR A 57 -9.09 -14.19 -6.35
C TYR A 57 -9.58 -15.54 -5.82
N ALA A 58 -9.22 -16.64 -6.49
CA ALA A 58 -9.63 -18.00 -6.11
C ALA A 58 -8.81 -18.60 -4.96
N PHE A 59 -7.75 -17.95 -4.51
CA PHE A 59 -6.97 -18.46 -3.39
C PHE A 59 -7.81 -18.50 -2.11
N THR A 60 -7.62 -19.55 -1.31
CA THR A 60 -8.29 -19.65 0.00
C THR A 60 -7.88 -18.49 0.90
N ASN A 61 -8.75 -18.03 1.80
CA ASN A 61 -8.47 -16.92 2.70
C ASN A 61 -7.18 -17.14 3.50
N LYS A 62 -6.93 -18.35 4.00
CA LYS A 62 -5.68 -18.68 4.71
C LYS A 62 -4.45 -18.44 3.83
N ARG A 63 -4.52 -18.84 2.56
CA ARG A 63 -3.44 -18.65 1.60
C ARG A 63 -3.22 -17.17 1.26
N LYS A 64 -4.30 -16.40 1.04
CA LYS A 64 -4.23 -14.95 0.81
C LYS A 64 -3.52 -14.24 1.96
N TRP A 65 -3.90 -14.53 3.21
CA TRP A 65 -3.28 -13.92 4.39
C TRP A 65 -1.81 -14.36 4.59
N ALA A 66 -1.48 -15.62 4.30
CA ALA A 66 -0.10 -16.08 4.33
C ALA A 66 0.76 -15.34 3.30
N ILE A 67 0.27 -15.18 2.06
CA ILE A 67 0.94 -14.39 1.01
C ILE A 67 1.13 -12.94 1.48
N LEU A 68 0.07 -12.29 1.98
CA LEU A 68 0.15 -10.91 2.47
C LEU A 68 1.16 -10.74 3.60
N THR A 69 1.27 -11.72 4.50
CA THR A 69 2.25 -11.66 5.59
C THR A 69 3.68 -11.77 5.04
N VAL A 70 3.93 -12.66 4.09
CA VAL A 70 5.27 -12.77 3.46
C VAL A 70 5.61 -11.50 2.68
N VAL A 71 4.65 -10.94 1.96
CA VAL A 71 4.83 -9.67 1.23
C VAL A 71 5.02 -8.50 2.21
N GLY A 72 4.32 -8.54 3.36
CA GLY A 72 4.56 -7.62 4.47
C GLY A 72 5.99 -7.70 5.00
N LEU A 73 6.55 -8.90 5.15
CA LEU A 73 7.97 -9.09 5.52
C LEU A 73 8.93 -8.50 4.47
N CYS A 74 8.59 -8.57 3.16
CA CYS A 74 9.36 -7.88 2.13
C CYS A 74 9.36 -6.37 2.36
N GLN A 75 8.20 -5.78 2.67
CA GLN A 75 8.08 -4.36 3.02
C GLN A 75 8.87 -4.00 4.27
N THR A 76 8.78 -4.85 5.31
CA THR A 76 9.58 -4.67 6.52
C THR A 76 11.08 -4.66 6.22
N SER A 77 11.57 -5.59 5.41
CA SER A 77 12.99 -5.65 5.03
C SER A 77 13.45 -4.39 4.28
N MET A 78 12.63 -3.87 3.36
CA MET A 78 12.96 -2.67 2.59
C MET A 78 12.97 -1.40 3.45
N ASN A 79 11.99 -1.23 4.32
CA ASN A 79 11.93 -0.09 5.24
C ASN A 79 12.96 -0.19 6.37
N TYR A 80 13.28 -1.40 6.83
CA TYR A 80 14.40 -1.65 7.73
C TYR A 80 15.71 -1.16 7.12
N ASN A 81 15.96 -1.48 5.83
CA ASN A 81 17.14 -1.03 5.10
C ASN A 81 17.27 0.50 5.07
N ALA A 82 16.15 1.21 4.91
CA ALA A 82 16.15 2.67 4.97
C ALA A 82 16.55 3.17 6.37
N ALA A 83 15.92 2.62 7.40
CA ALA A 83 15.98 3.14 8.76
C ALA A 83 17.25 2.75 9.51
N VAL A 84 17.74 1.50 9.39
CA VAL A 84 18.95 1.03 10.09
C VAL A 84 20.20 1.84 9.72
N TYR A 85 20.20 2.45 8.54
CA TYR A 85 21.29 3.29 8.08
C TYR A 85 21.46 4.57 8.91
N SER A 86 20.40 5.07 9.57
CA SER A 86 20.49 6.25 10.44
C SER A 86 21.55 6.11 11.52
N ASN A 87 21.70 4.91 12.07
CA ASN A 87 22.69 4.58 13.08
C ASN A 87 24.11 4.42 12.53
N ALA A 88 24.27 4.27 11.21
CA ALA A 88 25.58 4.23 10.57
C ALA A 88 26.11 5.63 10.21
N ILE A 89 25.28 6.70 10.23
CA ILE A 89 25.65 8.05 9.78
C ILE A 89 26.82 8.62 10.57
N GLY A 90 26.78 8.56 11.90
CA GLY A 90 27.87 9.02 12.77
C GLY A 90 29.18 8.28 12.49
N PRO A 91 29.21 6.95 12.65
CA PRO A 91 30.40 6.13 12.39
C PRO A 91 30.96 6.25 10.96
N LEU A 92 30.11 6.42 9.94
CA LEU A 92 30.55 6.63 8.56
C LEU A 92 31.22 7.98 8.36
N ASN A 93 30.66 9.05 8.96
CA ASN A 93 31.28 10.38 8.91
C ASN A 93 32.66 10.37 9.55
N GLU A 94 32.83 9.69 10.67
CA GLU A 94 34.11 9.55 11.35
C GLU A 94 35.09 8.69 10.57
N HIS A 95 34.67 7.52 10.07
CA HIS A 95 35.53 6.57 9.37
C HIS A 95 36.08 7.11 8.04
N TYR A 96 35.24 7.84 7.28
CA TYR A 96 35.65 8.40 5.97
C TYR A 96 36.04 9.87 6.06
N HIS A 97 36.14 10.46 7.26
CA HIS A 97 36.49 11.86 7.50
C HIS A 97 35.64 12.83 6.67
N LEU A 98 34.33 12.56 6.61
CA LEU A 98 33.41 13.37 5.83
C LEU A 98 33.17 14.72 6.51
N GLY A 99 33.14 15.79 5.70
CA GLY A 99 32.95 17.15 6.19
C GLY A 99 31.59 17.39 6.87
N SER A 100 31.41 18.61 7.40
CA SER A 100 30.17 19.02 8.06
C SER A 100 29.01 19.36 7.11
N ASP A 101 29.27 19.37 5.79
CA ASP A 101 28.25 19.65 4.78
C ASP A 101 27.22 18.49 4.74
N HIS A 102 25.99 18.83 5.05
CA HIS A 102 24.88 17.86 5.14
C HIS A 102 24.46 17.25 3.81
N PHE A 103 24.81 17.89 2.68
CA PHE A 103 24.51 17.37 1.36
C PHE A 103 25.54 16.36 0.86
N THR A 104 26.76 16.38 1.38
CA THR A 104 27.87 15.54 0.94
C THR A 104 28.31 14.51 1.96
N ASN A 105 27.91 14.65 3.23
CA ASN A 105 28.25 13.71 4.30
C ASN A 105 27.38 12.43 4.26
N ALA A 106 27.52 11.54 5.25
CA ALA A 106 26.81 10.26 5.31
C ALA A 106 25.26 10.39 5.31
N ARG A 107 24.68 11.54 5.68
CA ARG A 107 23.22 11.79 5.56
C ARG A 107 22.73 11.70 4.13
N ALA A 108 23.56 12.09 3.15
CA ALA A 108 23.24 11.95 1.73
C ALA A 108 22.88 10.51 1.35
N GLY A 109 23.51 9.50 1.98
CA GLY A 109 23.20 8.10 1.74
C GLY A 109 21.79 7.70 2.15
N MET A 110 21.23 8.32 3.21
CA MET A 110 19.84 8.11 3.62
C MET A 110 18.87 8.88 2.73
N ALA A 111 19.15 10.15 2.50
CA ALA A 111 18.32 11.03 1.69
C ALA A 111 18.13 10.46 0.27
N TRP A 112 19.21 10.18 -0.42
CA TRP A 112 19.17 9.68 -1.80
C TRP A 112 18.59 8.27 -1.90
N PHE A 113 18.80 7.41 -0.89
CA PHE A 113 18.14 6.10 -0.87
C PHE A 113 16.62 6.26 -0.91
N LEU A 114 16.04 7.10 -0.04
CA LEU A 114 14.59 7.29 0.05
C LEU A 114 14.03 8.00 -1.19
N ILE A 115 14.70 9.04 -1.70
CA ILE A 115 14.28 9.73 -2.93
C ILE A 115 14.25 8.76 -4.11
N LEU A 116 15.31 7.96 -4.28
CA LEU A 116 15.37 6.99 -5.37
C LEU A 116 14.48 5.76 -5.13
N TYR A 117 14.17 5.43 -3.88
CA TYR A 117 13.16 4.43 -3.55
C TYR A 117 11.78 4.84 -4.06
N GLY A 118 11.38 6.10 -3.84
CA GLY A 118 10.13 6.63 -4.39
C GLY A 118 10.07 6.59 -5.91
N ILE A 119 11.17 6.95 -6.59
CA ILE A 119 11.28 6.83 -8.07
C ILE A 119 11.26 5.37 -8.50
N GLY A 120 11.98 4.50 -7.80
CA GLY A 120 12.07 3.07 -8.09
C GLY A 120 10.72 2.37 -8.02
N CYS A 121 9.91 2.67 -7.00
CA CYS A 121 8.58 2.11 -6.87
C CYS A 121 7.72 2.36 -8.13
N GLU A 122 7.77 3.56 -8.68
CA GLU A 122 7.02 3.92 -9.89
C GLU A 122 7.63 3.31 -11.16
N LEU A 123 8.96 3.16 -11.20
CA LEU A 123 9.65 2.49 -12.29
C LEU A 123 9.25 1.00 -12.38
N TRP A 124 9.18 0.29 -11.26
CA TRP A 124 8.89 -1.15 -11.22
C TRP A 124 7.40 -1.48 -11.36
N ALA A 125 6.48 -0.55 -11.12
CA ALA A 125 5.05 -0.78 -11.15
C ALA A 125 4.56 -1.34 -12.50
N PRO A 126 4.79 -0.70 -13.67
CA PRO A 126 4.34 -1.21 -14.97
C PRO A 126 4.97 -2.56 -15.32
N TRP A 127 6.26 -2.73 -15.03
CA TRP A 127 6.95 -3.99 -15.28
C TRP A 127 6.35 -5.16 -14.49
N SER A 128 5.88 -4.88 -13.25
CA SER A 128 5.21 -5.89 -12.44
C SER A 128 3.81 -6.27 -12.97
N GLU A 129 3.18 -5.40 -13.74
CA GLU A 129 1.91 -5.68 -14.42
C GLU A 129 2.10 -6.55 -15.65
N GLU A 130 3.18 -6.34 -16.40
CA GLU A 130 3.50 -7.07 -17.63
C GLU A 130 4.14 -8.43 -17.34
N PHE A 131 5.22 -8.44 -16.57
CA PHE A 131 6.00 -9.66 -16.32
C PHE A 131 5.48 -10.49 -15.15
N GLY A 132 4.62 -9.91 -14.32
CA GLY A 132 4.07 -10.54 -13.13
C GLY A 132 4.68 -10.00 -11.83
N ARG A 133 3.93 -10.13 -10.75
CA ARG A 133 4.33 -9.60 -9.45
C ARG A 133 5.50 -10.36 -8.85
N LYS A 134 5.47 -11.71 -8.93
CA LYS A 134 6.50 -12.58 -8.33
C LYS A 134 7.88 -12.35 -8.94
N PRO A 135 8.12 -12.40 -10.27
CA PRO A 135 9.45 -12.23 -10.83
C PRO A 135 10.02 -10.84 -10.58
N ILE A 136 9.21 -9.80 -10.64
CA ILE A 136 9.67 -8.42 -10.40
C ILE A 136 10.06 -8.22 -8.92
N MET A 137 9.26 -8.72 -7.97
CA MET A 137 9.63 -8.66 -6.55
C MET A 137 10.92 -9.44 -6.27
N GLN A 138 11.09 -10.62 -6.87
CA GLN A 138 12.33 -11.41 -6.73
C GLN A 138 13.55 -10.69 -7.30
N LEU A 139 13.41 -10.07 -8.47
CA LEU A 139 14.49 -9.30 -9.08
C LEU A 139 14.87 -8.08 -8.22
N SER A 140 13.88 -7.37 -7.70
CA SER A 140 14.07 -6.24 -6.79
C SER A 140 14.82 -6.67 -5.52
N LEU A 141 14.35 -7.71 -4.82
CA LEU A 141 15.00 -8.20 -3.62
C LEU A 141 16.44 -8.66 -3.89
N PHE A 142 16.67 -9.35 -5.01
CA PHE A 142 17.99 -9.83 -5.41
C PHE A 142 18.95 -8.67 -5.68
N THR A 143 18.54 -7.67 -6.45
CA THR A 143 19.39 -6.52 -6.75
C THR A 143 19.67 -5.67 -5.51
N VAL A 144 18.68 -5.46 -4.63
CA VAL A 144 18.90 -4.79 -3.35
C VAL A 144 19.94 -5.52 -2.50
N ASN A 145 19.89 -6.87 -2.42
CA ASN A 145 20.87 -7.66 -1.69
C ASN A 145 22.30 -7.52 -2.27
N ILE A 146 22.45 -7.43 -3.59
CA ILE A 146 23.76 -7.16 -4.23
C ILE A 146 24.31 -5.81 -3.75
N TRP A 147 23.47 -4.76 -3.70
CA TRP A 147 23.92 -3.45 -3.24
C TRP A 147 24.25 -3.43 -1.74
N GLN A 148 23.63 -4.29 -0.92
CA GLN A 148 24.04 -4.46 0.48
C GLN A 148 25.44 -5.07 0.59
N ILE A 149 25.79 -6.04 -0.25
CA ILE A 149 27.16 -6.61 -0.30
C ILE A 149 28.15 -5.51 -0.66
N MET A 150 27.85 -4.69 -1.67
CA MET A 150 28.72 -3.58 -2.07
C MET A 150 28.91 -2.56 -0.93
N ALA A 151 27.84 -2.21 -0.21
CA ALA A 151 27.93 -1.28 0.93
C ALA A 151 28.73 -1.87 2.10
N GLY A 152 28.48 -3.14 2.46
CA GLY A 152 29.18 -3.83 3.56
C GLY A 152 30.66 -4.07 3.28
N ALA A 153 31.05 -4.33 2.03
CA ALA A 153 32.44 -4.53 1.58
C ALA A 153 33.14 -3.25 1.12
N SER A 154 32.49 -2.07 1.28
CA SER A 154 32.99 -0.81 0.75
C SER A 154 34.34 -0.39 1.33
N THR A 155 35.19 0.16 0.47
CA THR A 155 36.50 0.73 0.83
C THR A 155 36.52 2.25 0.73
N SER A 156 35.49 2.86 0.13
CA SER A 156 35.38 4.31 -0.01
C SER A 156 33.93 4.78 0.19
N TRP A 157 33.74 6.03 0.55
CA TRP A 157 32.43 6.65 0.68
C TRP A 157 31.61 6.56 -0.60
N SER A 158 32.24 6.74 -1.75
CA SER A 158 31.57 6.66 -3.04
C SER A 158 30.92 5.31 -3.30
N HIS A 159 31.53 4.19 -2.84
CA HIS A 159 30.93 2.87 -2.95
C HIS A 159 29.68 2.74 -2.07
N VAL A 160 29.73 3.27 -0.84
CA VAL A 160 28.55 3.28 0.05
C VAL A 160 27.43 4.11 -0.57
N LEU A 161 27.75 5.32 -1.04
CA LEU A 161 26.76 6.23 -1.66
C LEU A 161 26.15 5.61 -2.92
N ALA A 162 26.94 5.04 -3.82
CA ALA A 162 26.45 4.35 -5.00
C ALA A 162 25.54 3.17 -4.65
N ALA A 163 25.92 2.36 -3.65
CA ALA A 163 25.09 1.26 -3.18
C ALA A 163 23.75 1.73 -2.60
N ARG A 164 23.74 2.86 -1.90
CA ARG A 164 22.50 3.46 -1.38
C ARG A 164 21.60 4.00 -2.50
N LEU A 165 22.18 4.72 -3.48
CA LEU A 165 21.48 5.23 -4.65
C LEU A 165 20.80 4.08 -5.44
N LEU A 166 21.59 3.09 -5.83
CA LEU A 166 21.12 1.98 -6.64
C LEU A 166 20.23 1.03 -5.85
N GLY A 167 20.50 0.84 -4.55
CA GLY A 167 19.65 0.07 -3.65
C GLY A 167 18.25 0.69 -3.52
N GLY A 168 18.14 2.01 -3.42
CA GLY A 168 16.87 2.73 -3.44
C GLY A 168 16.13 2.51 -4.75
N LEU A 169 16.79 2.79 -5.89
CA LEU A 169 16.19 2.67 -7.22
C LEU A 169 15.73 1.24 -7.55
N CYS A 170 16.43 0.22 -7.05
CA CYS A 170 16.07 -1.18 -7.26
C CYS A 170 14.93 -1.67 -6.36
N SER A 171 14.48 -0.90 -5.38
CA SER A 171 13.45 -1.30 -4.44
C SER A 171 12.05 -1.13 -5.07
N ALA A 172 11.31 -2.24 -5.21
CA ALA A 172 9.97 -2.27 -5.83
C ALA A 172 8.83 -2.49 -4.83
N GLY A 173 9.14 -2.54 -3.52
CA GLY A 173 8.23 -3.04 -2.49
C GLY A 173 6.87 -2.34 -2.47
N GLY A 174 6.85 -1.01 -2.41
CA GLY A 174 5.64 -0.24 -2.21
C GLY A 174 4.56 -0.52 -3.27
N SER A 175 4.89 -0.35 -4.54
CA SER A 175 3.94 -0.48 -5.65
C SER A 175 3.51 -1.93 -5.91
N VAL A 176 4.47 -2.88 -5.90
CA VAL A 176 4.18 -4.29 -6.16
C VAL A 176 3.30 -4.89 -5.06
N THR A 177 3.51 -4.52 -3.80
CA THR A 177 2.72 -5.02 -2.66
C THR A 177 1.25 -4.62 -2.76
N LEU A 178 0.97 -3.35 -3.04
CA LEU A 178 -0.41 -2.87 -3.23
C LEU A 178 -1.07 -3.51 -4.45
N GLY A 179 -0.30 -3.71 -5.54
CA GLY A 179 -0.75 -4.46 -6.70
C GLY A 179 -1.17 -5.90 -6.36
N MET A 180 -0.40 -6.60 -5.51
CA MET A 180 -0.75 -7.95 -5.06
C MET A 180 -2.01 -7.98 -4.20
N VAL A 181 -2.26 -6.95 -3.39
CA VAL A 181 -3.54 -6.82 -2.66
C VAL A 181 -4.69 -6.71 -3.64
N ALA A 182 -4.57 -5.85 -4.67
CA ALA A 182 -5.61 -5.67 -5.68
C ALA A 182 -5.84 -6.92 -6.54
N ASP A 183 -4.80 -7.72 -6.80
CA ASP A 183 -4.89 -8.96 -7.58
C ASP A 183 -5.58 -10.13 -6.82
N MET A 184 -5.72 -10.04 -5.49
CA MET A 184 -6.27 -11.12 -4.65
C MET A 184 -7.59 -10.78 -3.96
N PHE A 185 -7.91 -9.52 -3.75
CA PHE A 185 -9.09 -9.08 -3.00
C PHE A 185 -9.96 -8.16 -3.84
N ASP A 186 -11.26 -8.37 -3.80
CA ASP A 186 -12.21 -7.47 -4.44
C ASP A 186 -12.09 -6.06 -3.82
N PRO A 187 -12.31 -4.98 -4.59
CA PRO A 187 -12.09 -3.59 -4.12
C PRO A 187 -12.79 -3.24 -2.80
N GLU A 188 -13.88 -3.93 -2.52
CA GLU A 188 -14.66 -3.74 -1.31
C GLU A 188 -14.03 -4.37 -0.06
N GLU A 189 -13.24 -5.43 -0.23
CA GLU A 189 -12.60 -6.19 0.83
C GLU A 189 -11.15 -5.75 1.11
N GLN A 190 -10.60 -4.84 0.31
CA GLN A 190 -9.18 -4.45 0.37
C GLN A 190 -8.78 -3.68 1.63
N GLN A 191 -9.72 -3.13 2.43
CA GLN A 191 -9.39 -2.29 3.60
C GLN A 191 -8.48 -2.98 4.60
N LEU A 192 -8.86 -4.16 5.05
CA LEU A 192 -8.08 -4.89 6.04
C LEU A 192 -6.73 -5.40 5.49
N PRO A 193 -6.65 -5.95 4.28
CA PRO A 193 -5.39 -6.20 3.59
C PRO A 193 -4.45 -4.99 3.47
N ILE A 194 -4.98 -3.82 3.09
CA ILE A 194 -4.18 -2.58 3.00
C ILE A 194 -3.66 -2.18 4.39
N LEU A 195 -4.51 -2.21 5.43
CA LEU A 195 -4.06 -1.93 6.80
C LEU A 195 -2.93 -2.87 7.24
N TRP A 196 -3.05 -4.16 6.91
CA TRP A 196 -2.06 -5.17 7.27
C TRP A 196 -0.70 -4.89 6.60
N VAL A 197 -0.66 -4.67 5.29
CA VAL A 197 0.61 -4.38 4.60
C VAL A 197 1.19 -3.02 4.98
N SER A 198 0.34 -2.02 5.26
CA SER A 198 0.77 -0.71 5.77
C SER A 198 1.43 -0.81 7.14
N LEU A 199 0.87 -1.63 8.03
CA LEU A 199 1.44 -1.90 9.34
C LEU A 199 2.85 -2.51 9.22
N TRP A 200 3.04 -3.54 8.40
CA TRP A 200 4.35 -4.16 8.18
C TRP A 200 5.36 -3.16 7.57
N SER A 201 4.91 -2.28 6.68
CA SER A 201 5.74 -1.22 6.11
C SER A 201 6.25 -0.27 7.19
N CYS A 202 5.37 0.28 8.03
CA CYS A 202 5.73 1.19 9.12
C CYS A 202 6.60 0.51 10.19
N LEU A 203 6.27 -0.74 10.54
CA LEU A 203 7.07 -1.52 11.51
C LEU A 203 8.51 -1.70 11.04
N GLY A 204 8.75 -1.83 9.72
CA GLY A 204 10.10 -1.96 9.17
C GLY A 204 11.02 -0.81 9.55
N SER A 205 10.57 0.43 9.42
CA SER A 205 11.35 1.62 9.77
C SER A 205 11.69 1.67 11.26
N VAL A 206 10.72 1.35 12.12
CA VAL A 206 10.94 1.38 13.58
C VAL A 206 11.85 0.24 14.03
N ILE A 207 11.63 -0.98 13.51
CA ILE A 207 12.50 -2.13 13.82
C ILE A 207 13.93 -1.85 13.36
N GLY A 208 14.11 -1.17 12.20
CA GLY A 208 15.43 -0.75 11.72
C GLY A 208 16.15 0.16 12.70
N GLY A 209 15.46 1.16 13.25
CA GLY A 209 16.02 2.04 14.27
C GLY A 209 16.29 1.35 15.61
N ILE A 210 15.38 0.47 16.06
CA ILE A 210 15.56 -0.32 17.30
C ILE A 210 16.78 -1.23 17.19
N CYS A 211 16.95 -1.95 16.09
CA CYS A 211 18.09 -2.83 15.87
C CYS A 211 19.39 -2.05 15.62
N GLY A 212 19.29 -0.88 14.98
CA GLY A 212 20.45 -0.04 14.66
C GLY A 212 21.19 0.46 15.89
N GLY A 213 20.48 0.80 16.99
CA GLY A 213 21.11 1.26 18.23
C GLY A 213 22.13 0.27 18.82
N PRO A 214 21.77 -0.99 19.10
CA PRO A 214 22.72 -2.02 19.51
C PRO A 214 23.86 -2.28 18.51
N ILE A 215 23.56 -2.21 17.20
CA ILE A 215 24.59 -2.36 16.16
C ILE A 215 25.63 -1.23 16.29
N GLU A 216 25.17 0.02 16.40
CA GLU A 216 26.05 1.18 16.58
C GLU A 216 26.87 1.10 17.86
N GLN A 217 26.32 0.59 18.94
CA GLN A 217 26.97 0.55 20.25
C GLN A 217 28.00 -0.59 20.37
N PHE A 218 27.71 -1.77 19.82
CA PHE A 218 28.49 -2.99 20.08
C PHE A 218 29.20 -3.54 18.86
N LEU A 219 28.83 -3.12 17.65
CA LEU A 219 29.36 -3.68 16.41
C LEU A 219 29.96 -2.58 15.52
N HIS A 220 30.75 -3.00 14.54
CA HIS A 220 31.27 -2.11 13.53
C HIS A 220 30.13 -1.69 12.57
N TRP A 221 30.13 -0.44 12.06
CA TRP A 221 29.08 0.11 11.21
C TRP A 221 28.71 -0.76 9.99
N ARG A 222 29.64 -1.58 9.48
CA ARG A 222 29.40 -2.53 8.38
C ARG A 222 28.31 -3.55 8.70
N TRP A 223 28.08 -3.85 9.98
CA TRP A 223 27.06 -4.80 10.40
C TRP A 223 25.63 -4.31 10.12
N ASN A 224 25.41 -3.01 9.97
CA ASN A 224 24.12 -2.49 9.50
C ASN A 224 23.76 -3.06 8.11
N PHE A 225 24.76 -3.22 7.24
CA PHE A 225 24.56 -3.77 5.89
C PHE A 225 24.53 -5.31 5.88
N TRP A 226 25.38 -5.96 6.68
CA TRP A 226 25.42 -7.43 6.74
C TRP A 226 24.16 -8.01 7.38
N ILE A 227 23.64 -7.45 8.45
CA ILE A 227 22.38 -7.87 9.08
C ILE A 227 21.22 -7.64 8.12
N GLN A 228 21.19 -6.49 7.42
CA GLN A 228 20.19 -6.24 6.37
C GLN A 228 20.29 -7.26 5.24
N LEU A 229 21.48 -7.64 4.80
CA LEU A 229 21.66 -8.66 3.77
C LEU A 229 21.10 -10.02 4.23
N ILE A 230 21.38 -10.43 5.45
CA ILE A 230 20.86 -11.68 6.03
C ILE A 230 19.33 -11.65 6.08
N LEU A 231 18.76 -10.55 6.57
CA LEU A 231 17.31 -10.34 6.61
C LEU A 231 16.72 -10.37 5.21
N GLY A 232 17.29 -9.60 4.27
CA GLY A 232 16.82 -9.50 2.89
C GLY A 232 16.89 -10.83 2.14
N ALA A 233 17.99 -11.57 2.28
CA ALA A 233 18.16 -12.89 1.66
C ALA A 233 17.17 -13.92 2.25
N THR A 234 16.96 -13.90 3.58
CA THR A 234 16.00 -14.77 4.24
C THR A 234 14.57 -14.49 3.76
N VAL A 235 14.18 -13.22 3.72
CA VAL A 235 12.86 -12.81 3.23
C VAL A 235 12.70 -13.15 1.75
N GLN A 236 13.74 -12.95 0.93
CA GLN A 236 13.74 -13.33 -0.49
C GLN A 236 13.51 -14.84 -0.67
N LEU A 237 14.16 -15.67 0.11
CA LEU A 237 13.98 -17.13 0.08
C LEU A 237 12.56 -17.51 0.48
N ILE A 238 12.03 -16.93 1.57
CA ILE A 238 10.65 -17.16 2.00
C ILE A 238 9.67 -16.75 0.90
N HIS A 239 9.85 -15.57 0.30
CA HIS A 239 9.01 -15.10 -0.80
C HIS A 239 9.10 -16.04 -2.03
N PHE A 240 10.29 -16.51 -2.38
CA PHE A 240 10.48 -17.43 -3.51
C PHE A 240 9.68 -18.73 -3.34
N VAL A 241 9.69 -19.30 -2.14
CA VAL A 241 9.07 -20.59 -1.81
C VAL A 241 7.54 -20.46 -1.66
N TYR A 242 7.08 -19.45 -0.91
CA TYR A 242 5.67 -19.40 -0.48
C TYR A 242 4.77 -18.53 -1.35
N VAL A 243 5.30 -17.51 -2.04
CA VAL A 243 4.48 -16.58 -2.82
C VAL A 243 4.37 -17.06 -4.27
N PRO A 244 3.16 -17.41 -4.74
CA PRO A 244 2.90 -17.70 -6.16
C PRO A 244 2.79 -16.40 -6.96
N GLU A 245 2.64 -16.53 -8.29
CA GLU A 245 2.19 -15.42 -9.12
C GLU A 245 0.76 -15.02 -8.76
N THR A 246 0.47 -13.71 -8.70
CA THR A 246 -0.85 -13.18 -8.37
C THR A 246 -1.48 -12.38 -9.50
N ARG A 247 -0.69 -11.89 -10.45
CA ARG A 247 -1.20 -11.08 -11.56
C ARG A 247 -2.11 -11.90 -12.47
N SER A 248 -3.38 -11.51 -12.55
CA SER A 248 -4.42 -12.25 -13.27
C SER A 248 -4.08 -12.46 -14.76
N THR A 249 -3.59 -11.42 -15.46
CA THR A 249 -3.22 -11.49 -16.89
C THR A 249 -2.15 -12.54 -17.14
N VAL A 250 -1.10 -12.57 -16.29
CA VAL A 250 -0.01 -13.55 -16.39
C VAL A 250 -0.49 -14.97 -16.08
N MET A 251 -1.36 -15.11 -15.07
CA MET A 251 -1.94 -16.41 -14.72
C MET A 251 -2.82 -16.96 -15.84
N LEU A 252 -3.69 -16.12 -16.41
CA LEU A 252 -4.59 -16.51 -17.50
C LEU A 252 -3.83 -16.82 -18.80
N ASN A 253 -2.77 -16.07 -19.13
CA ASN A 253 -1.88 -16.39 -20.25
C ASN A 253 -1.21 -17.77 -20.07
N LYS A 254 -0.76 -18.10 -18.85
CA LYS A 254 -0.19 -19.44 -18.56
C LYS A 254 -1.25 -20.53 -18.67
N GLU A 255 -2.47 -20.29 -18.19
CA GLU A 255 -3.55 -21.26 -18.28
C GLU A 255 -4.00 -21.50 -19.73
N ALA A 256 -4.12 -20.43 -20.55
CA ALA A 256 -4.39 -20.55 -21.97
C ALA A 256 -3.34 -21.42 -22.69
N LYS A 257 -2.05 -21.18 -22.43
CA LYS A 257 -0.94 -22.00 -22.97
C LYS A 257 -1.01 -23.45 -22.51
N LYS A 258 -1.37 -23.70 -21.26
CA LYS A 258 -1.53 -25.04 -20.70
C LYS A 258 -2.71 -25.77 -21.31
N SER A 259 -3.85 -25.10 -21.45
CA SER A 259 -5.07 -25.63 -22.07
C SER A 259 -4.82 -26.05 -23.51
N ARG A 260 -4.15 -25.24 -24.34
CA ARG A 260 -3.78 -25.59 -25.71
C ARG A 260 -2.77 -26.74 -25.81
N LYS A 261 -1.87 -26.89 -24.80
CA LYS A 261 -0.97 -28.06 -24.76
C LYS A 261 -1.70 -29.35 -24.44
N GLN A 262 -2.76 -29.29 -23.62
CA GLN A 262 -3.58 -30.45 -23.24
C GLN A 262 -4.61 -30.80 -24.30
N ASN A 263 -5.18 -29.81 -24.96
CA ASN A 263 -6.13 -29.97 -26.05
C ASN A 263 -5.77 -28.99 -27.17
N PRO A 264 -5.08 -29.46 -28.25
CA PRO A 264 -4.66 -28.62 -29.39
C PRO A 264 -5.83 -27.97 -30.15
N GLU A 265 -7.03 -28.58 -30.09
CA GLU A 265 -8.25 -28.04 -30.71
C GLU A 265 -8.91 -26.93 -29.88
N ALA A 266 -8.52 -26.78 -28.60
CA ALA A 266 -9.03 -25.71 -27.78
C ALA A 266 -8.51 -24.35 -28.25
N ASN A 267 -9.38 -23.60 -28.92
CA ASN A 267 -9.09 -22.26 -29.45
C ASN A 267 -9.20 -21.21 -28.29
N VAL A 268 -8.33 -21.32 -27.28
CA VAL A 268 -8.32 -20.48 -26.07
C VAL A 268 -7.10 -19.57 -26.12
N VAL A 269 -7.30 -18.27 -25.91
CA VAL A 269 -6.26 -17.23 -25.94
C VAL A 269 -6.24 -16.45 -24.63
N GLY A 270 -5.05 -16.14 -24.15
CA GLY A 270 -4.88 -15.30 -22.97
C GLY A 270 -5.09 -13.81 -23.27
N PRO A 271 -5.38 -12.99 -22.24
CA PRO A 271 -5.79 -11.59 -22.41
C PRO A 271 -4.73 -10.70 -23.08
N THR A 272 -3.46 -10.95 -22.86
CA THR A 272 -2.35 -10.13 -23.39
C THR A 272 -1.35 -10.94 -24.23
N GLU A 273 -1.74 -12.15 -24.69
CA GLU A 273 -0.81 -13.07 -25.33
C GLU A 273 -0.31 -12.58 -26.71
N HIS A 274 -1.11 -11.77 -27.39
CA HIS A 274 -0.80 -11.20 -28.72
C HIS A 274 -0.42 -9.73 -28.66
N GLU A 275 -0.49 -9.09 -27.49
CA GLU A 275 -0.09 -7.71 -27.34
C GLU A 275 1.44 -7.60 -27.30
N LYS A 276 1.99 -6.73 -28.13
CA LYS A 276 3.41 -6.35 -28.07
C LYS A 276 3.58 -5.33 -26.98
N LEU A 277 4.65 -5.47 -26.22
CA LEU A 277 5.06 -4.48 -25.23
C LEU A 277 5.24 -3.12 -25.90
N ASP A 278 4.35 -2.18 -25.62
CA ASP A 278 4.51 -0.80 -26.05
C ASP A 278 5.30 -0.03 -24.99
N PHE A 279 6.59 0.13 -25.25
CA PHE A 279 7.48 0.88 -24.36
C PHE A 279 6.99 2.30 -24.09
N MET A 280 6.35 2.95 -25.08
CA MET A 280 5.83 4.30 -24.95
C MET A 280 4.57 4.29 -24.05
N ALA A 281 3.76 3.24 -24.09
CA ALA A 281 2.65 3.06 -23.15
C ALA A 281 3.17 2.87 -21.72
N CYS A 282 4.23 2.09 -21.51
CA CYS A 282 4.87 1.95 -20.19
C CYS A 282 5.36 3.29 -19.65
N LEU A 283 6.07 4.10 -20.46
CA LEU A 283 6.52 5.44 -20.07
C LEU A 283 5.35 6.36 -19.70
N ARG A 284 4.25 6.28 -20.44
CA ARG A 284 3.03 7.05 -20.17
C ARG A 284 2.38 6.64 -18.84
N ILE A 285 2.37 5.34 -18.55
CA ILE A 285 1.88 4.81 -17.27
C ILE A 285 2.77 5.29 -16.13
N MET A 286 4.10 5.22 -16.27
CA MET A 286 5.07 5.71 -15.29
C MET A 286 4.93 7.22 -15.01
N GLY A 287 4.57 8.03 -16.00
CA GLY A 287 4.36 9.47 -15.83
C GLY A 287 3.03 9.85 -15.14
N ARG A 288 2.06 8.93 -15.11
CA ARG A 288 0.71 9.20 -14.61
C ARG A 288 0.66 9.52 -13.10
N PRO A 289 1.38 8.83 -12.20
CA PRO A 289 1.43 9.17 -10.78
C PRO A 289 1.85 10.61 -10.51
N TYR A 290 2.91 11.07 -11.17
CA TYR A 290 3.42 12.44 -11.03
C TYR A 290 2.42 13.48 -11.52
N LYS A 291 1.75 13.19 -12.65
CA LYS A 291 0.68 14.05 -13.16
C LYS A 291 -0.49 14.12 -12.20
N MET A 292 -0.93 12.99 -11.63
CA MET A 292 -2.02 12.97 -10.66
C MET A 292 -1.65 13.71 -9.37
N LEU A 293 -0.41 13.57 -8.89
CA LEU A 293 0.09 14.27 -7.71
C LEU A 293 -0.02 15.80 -7.84
N VAL A 294 0.23 16.34 -9.04
CA VAL A 294 0.20 17.79 -9.29
C VAL A 294 -1.19 18.28 -9.69
N CYS A 295 -1.91 17.51 -10.53
CA CYS A 295 -3.17 17.98 -11.12
C CYS A 295 -4.41 17.65 -10.30
N GLU A 296 -4.35 16.64 -9.40
CA GLU A 296 -5.47 16.20 -8.57
C GLU A 296 -5.33 16.75 -7.14
N PRO A 297 -6.14 17.76 -6.73
CA PRO A 297 -5.98 18.39 -5.41
C PRO A 297 -6.08 17.39 -4.24
N ILE A 298 -6.96 16.39 -4.34
CA ILE A 298 -7.12 15.37 -3.31
C ILE A 298 -5.84 14.54 -3.17
N VAL A 299 -5.27 14.10 -4.30
CA VAL A 299 -4.00 13.34 -4.29
C VAL A 299 -2.89 14.21 -3.70
N GLY A 300 -2.75 15.46 -4.16
CA GLY A 300 -1.72 16.38 -3.69
C GLY A 300 -1.77 16.64 -2.18
N PHE A 301 -2.94 17.01 -1.63
CA PHE A 301 -3.07 17.31 -0.20
C PHE A 301 -2.90 16.08 0.69
N LEU A 302 -3.47 14.93 0.31
CA LEU A 302 -3.30 13.71 1.08
C LEU A 302 -1.86 13.17 1.00
N SER A 303 -1.19 13.39 -0.12
CA SER A 303 0.23 13.03 -0.29
C SER A 303 1.15 13.93 0.52
N LEU A 304 0.85 15.23 0.62
CA LEU A 304 1.59 16.15 1.47
C LEU A 304 1.46 15.76 2.95
N LEU A 305 0.25 15.42 3.40
CA LEU A 305 0.01 14.94 4.76
C LEU A 305 0.75 13.64 5.04
N SER A 306 0.63 12.65 4.14
CA SER A 306 1.28 11.35 4.27
C SER A 306 2.81 11.48 4.27
N GLY A 307 3.35 12.30 3.35
CA GLY A 307 4.78 12.56 3.24
C GLY A 307 5.36 13.31 4.43
N PHE A 308 4.66 14.31 4.95
CA PHE A 308 5.10 15.01 6.16
C PHE A 308 5.08 14.07 7.38
N SER A 309 4.03 13.25 7.51
CA SER A 309 3.91 12.30 8.60
C SER A 309 5.04 11.25 8.58
N ASP A 310 5.43 10.78 7.40
CA ASP A 310 6.52 9.82 7.24
C ASP A 310 7.89 10.49 7.46
N ALA A 311 8.08 11.71 6.96
CA ALA A 311 9.26 12.52 7.21
C ALA A 311 9.51 12.75 8.71
N LEU A 312 8.45 12.86 9.54
CA LEU A 312 8.60 12.92 11.00
C LEU A 312 9.21 11.65 11.58
N ILE A 313 8.81 10.47 11.09
CA ILE A 313 9.35 9.20 11.59
C ILE A 313 10.84 9.09 11.28
N PHE A 314 11.24 9.41 10.03
CA PHE A 314 12.65 9.45 9.67
C PHE A 314 13.43 10.56 10.38
N SER A 315 12.79 11.71 10.64
CA SER A 315 13.36 12.76 11.48
C SER A 315 13.60 12.29 12.92
N PHE A 316 12.72 11.46 13.49
CA PHE A 316 12.90 10.91 14.84
C PHE A 316 14.07 9.94 14.94
N LEU A 317 14.36 9.18 13.89
CA LEU A 317 15.55 8.33 13.84
C LEU A 317 16.85 9.11 14.05
N GLU A 318 16.90 10.38 13.61
CA GLU A 318 18.05 11.27 13.81
C GLU A 318 17.90 12.14 15.05
N SER A 319 16.71 12.73 15.27
CA SER A 319 16.49 13.72 16.32
C SER A 319 16.52 13.16 17.73
N TYR A 320 16.24 11.87 17.92
CA TYR A 320 16.34 11.22 19.24
C TYR A 320 17.75 11.31 19.82
N GLY A 321 18.79 11.37 18.98
CA GLY A 321 20.15 11.68 19.43
C GLY A 321 20.30 13.06 20.05
N TYR A 322 19.53 14.07 19.59
CA TYR A 322 19.51 15.42 20.18
C TYR A 322 18.58 15.50 21.40
N VAL A 323 17.47 14.76 21.40
CA VAL A 323 16.48 14.79 22.51
C VAL A 323 16.99 14.00 23.71
N PHE A 324 17.36 12.74 23.51
CA PHE A 324 17.68 11.80 24.60
C PHE A 324 19.19 11.58 24.78
N GLY A 325 20.03 12.08 23.86
CA GLY A 325 21.47 11.89 23.88
C GLY A 325 22.19 12.63 25.02
N LYS A 326 23.47 12.93 24.84
CA LYS A 326 24.34 13.50 25.89
C LYS A 326 23.85 14.81 26.49
N ASP A 327 23.24 15.66 25.65
CA ASP A 327 22.71 16.97 26.06
C ASP A 327 21.32 16.89 26.69
N GLY A 328 20.65 15.73 26.61
CA GLY A 328 19.34 15.46 27.21
C GLY A 328 19.44 14.52 28.42
N TRP A 329 18.90 13.31 28.26
CA TRP A 329 18.90 12.29 29.35
C TRP A 329 20.11 11.36 29.35
N GLY A 330 21.09 11.55 28.49
CA GLY A 330 22.32 10.77 28.46
C GLY A 330 22.15 9.32 27.96
N PHE A 331 21.18 9.06 27.10
CA PHE A 331 20.92 7.72 26.56
C PHE A 331 22.08 7.22 25.69
N THR A 332 22.38 5.94 25.87
CA THR A 332 23.29 5.20 24.99
C THR A 332 22.62 4.93 23.63
N PRO A 333 23.37 4.62 22.55
CA PRO A 333 22.78 4.27 21.24
C PRO A 333 21.74 3.16 21.32
N SER A 334 21.94 2.13 22.12
CA SER A 334 20.94 1.07 22.35
C SER A 334 19.66 1.59 22.99
N GLN A 335 19.76 2.51 23.96
CA GLN A 335 18.60 3.12 24.60
C GLN A 335 17.87 4.06 23.64
N LEU A 336 18.59 4.79 22.76
CA LEU A 336 17.99 5.59 21.69
C LEU A 336 17.16 4.73 20.73
N GLY A 337 17.71 3.59 20.33
CA GLY A 337 16.97 2.60 19.52
C GLY A 337 15.70 2.11 20.26
N LEU A 338 15.83 1.72 21.53
CA LEU A 338 14.70 1.25 22.33
C LEU A 338 13.61 2.34 22.55
N ALA A 339 13.97 3.61 22.58
CA ALA A 339 13.01 4.71 22.69
C ALA A 339 12.03 4.75 21.50
N LEU A 340 12.44 4.26 20.31
CA LEU A 340 11.56 4.12 19.15
C LEU A 340 10.45 3.08 19.36
N PHE A 341 10.53 2.23 20.39
CA PHE A 341 9.47 1.30 20.73
C PHE A 341 8.14 1.99 21.04
N ALA A 342 8.16 3.26 21.42
CA ALA A 342 6.96 4.08 21.56
C ALA A 342 6.18 4.20 20.26
N LEU A 343 6.87 4.38 19.12
CA LEU A 343 6.24 4.39 17.79
C LEU A 343 5.66 3.02 17.42
N PHE A 344 6.37 1.94 17.76
CA PHE A 344 5.88 0.56 17.56
C PHE A 344 4.53 0.34 18.27
N ILE A 345 4.42 0.77 19.54
CA ILE A 345 3.15 0.72 20.29
C ILE A 345 2.08 1.56 19.59
N GLY A 346 2.43 2.76 19.12
CA GLY A 346 1.52 3.65 18.40
C GLY A 346 0.94 3.00 17.14
N TYR A 347 1.74 2.29 16.37
CA TYR A 347 1.28 1.57 15.17
C TYR A 347 0.27 0.46 15.51
N TRP A 348 0.54 -0.34 16.51
CA TRP A 348 -0.43 -1.35 16.96
C TRP A 348 -1.72 -0.71 17.49
N LEU A 349 -1.61 0.40 18.20
CA LEU A 349 -2.78 1.15 18.66
C LEU A 349 -3.65 1.62 17.49
N ALA A 350 -3.05 2.16 16.44
CA ALA A 350 -3.78 2.55 15.23
C ALA A 350 -4.48 1.36 14.57
N ALA A 351 -3.79 0.23 14.44
CA ALA A 351 -4.39 -0.98 13.85
C ALA A 351 -5.60 -1.47 14.66
N VAL A 352 -5.50 -1.46 15.99
CA VAL A 352 -6.60 -1.81 16.91
C VAL A 352 -7.77 -0.83 16.78
N LEU A 353 -7.51 0.47 16.67
CA LEU A 353 -8.55 1.51 16.51
C LEU A 353 -9.26 1.41 15.16
N TYR A 354 -8.55 1.04 14.09
CA TYR A 354 -9.16 0.90 12.76
C TYR A 354 -9.94 -0.39 12.56
N TYR A 355 -9.59 -1.46 13.26
CA TYR A 355 -10.26 -2.76 13.09
C TYR A 355 -11.80 -2.71 13.25
N PRO A 356 -12.38 -2.10 14.32
CA PRO A 356 -13.82 -1.98 14.44
C PRO A 356 -14.45 -1.09 13.36
N VAL A 357 -13.75 -0.07 12.88
CA VAL A 357 -14.24 0.80 11.79
C VAL A 357 -14.35 0.01 10.49
N ILE A 358 -13.31 -0.75 10.14
CA ILE A 358 -13.31 -1.61 8.94
C ILE A 358 -14.41 -2.67 9.06
N ARG A 359 -14.54 -3.32 10.22
CA ARG A 359 -15.60 -4.31 10.46
C ARG A 359 -17.00 -3.71 10.27
N ARG A 360 -17.22 -2.47 10.77
CA ARG A 360 -18.48 -1.76 10.57
C ARG A 360 -18.74 -1.47 9.08
N HIS A 361 -17.74 -1.01 8.34
CA HIS A 361 -17.85 -0.77 6.90
C HIS A 361 -18.22 -2.06 6.15
N ASN A 362 -17.58 -3.18 6.48
CA ASN A 362 -17.86 -4.47 5.86
C ASN A 362 -19.29 -4.96 6.17
N GLN A 363 -19.78 -4.75 7.40
CA GLN A 363 -21.17 -5.06 7.77
C GLN A 363 -22.17 -4.20 7.00
N GLN A 364 -21.92 -2.89 6.86
CA GLN A 364 -22.78 -1.99 6.10
C GLN A 364 -22.87 -2.40 4.62
N ARG A 365 -21.76 -2.81 4.01
CA ARG A 365 -21.74 -3.35 2.64
C ARG A 365 -22.47 -4.66 2.53
N GLY A 366 -22.28 -5.57 3.49
CA GLY A 366 -23.02 -6.83 3.56
C GLY A 366 -24.54 -6.64 3.65
N ASN A 367 -24.99 -5.49 4.19
CA ASN A 367 -26.39 -5.08 4.22
C ASN A 367 -26.84 -4.32 2.94
N GLY A 368 -26.03 -4.32 1.86
CA GLY A 368 -26.34 -3.69 0.59
C GLY A 368 -26.15 -2.15 0.55
N GLN A 369 -25.50 -1.56 1.57
CA GLN A 369 -25.25 -0.11 1.57
C GLN A 369 -24.03 0.24 0.71
N VAL A 370 -24.20 1.14 -0.24
CA VAL A 370 -23.10 1.72 -1.02
C VAL A 370 -22.43 2.80 -0.20
N LEU A 371 -21.18 2.57 0.21
CA LEU A 371 -20.39 3.52 0.98
C LEU A 371 -19.69 4.51 0.06
N SER A 372 -19.80 5.81 0.36
CA SER A 372 -19.01 6.83 -0.34
C SER A 372 -17.52 6.70 -0.02
N PRO A 373 -16.60 7.07 -0.93
CA PRO A 373 -15.17 7.09 -0.65
C PRO A 373 -14.82 7.91 0.61
N GLU A 374 -15.53 8.99 0.89
CA GLU A 374 -15.31 9.85 2.06
C GLU A 374 -15.54 9.12 3.39
N SER A 375 -16.34 8.04 3.41
CA SER A 375 -16.52 7.20 4.59
C SER A 375 -15.19 6.62 5.10
N ARG A 376 -14.21 6.41 4.19
CA ARG A 376 -12.86 5.93 4.51
C ARG A 376 -12.07 6.90 5.39
N LEU A 377 -12.37 8.20 5.29
CA LEU A 377 -11.75 9.25 6.11
C LEU A 377 -12.47 9.48 7.45
N SER A 378 -13.58 8.79 7.70
CA SER A 378 -14.42 9.02 8.89
C SER A 378 -13.67 8.84 10.21
N ALA A 379 -12.79 7.84 10.32
CA ALA A 379 -11.94 7.65 11.48
C ALA A 379 -10.71 8.56 11.44
N LEU A 380 -10.10 8.74 10.26
CA LEU A 380 -8.91 9.56 10.12
C LEU A 380 -9.10 10.98 10.63
N ARG A 381 -10.25 11.61 10.36
CA ARG A 381 -10.53 13.00 10.81
C ARG A 381 -10.33 13.22 12.32
N TRP A 382 -10.50 12.18 13.13
CA TRP A 382 -10.27 12.24 14.57
C TRP A 382 -8.86 11.81 14.95
N ILE A 383 -8.38 10.73 14.36
CA ILE A 383 -7.06 10.17 14.68
C ILE A 383 -5.93 11.08 14.18
N VAL A 384 -6.14 11.80 13.06
CA VAL A 384 -5.15 12.74 12.52
C VAL A 384 -4.79 13.85 13.51
N LEU A 385 -5.71 14.23 14.40
CA LEU A 385 -5.44 15.22 15.45
C LEU A 385 -4.40 14.76 16.47
N LEU A 386 -4.19 13.45 16.61
CA LEU A 386 -3.15 12.93 17.49
C LEU A 386 -1.74 13.35 17.03
N LEU A 387 -1.56 13.68 15.74
CA LEU A 387 -0.28 14.15 15.23
C LEU A 387 0.09 15.53 15.80
N PRO A 388 -0.70 16.60 15.60
CA PRO A 388 -0.40 17.89 16.21
C PRO A 388 -0.50 17.86 17.76
N ILE A 389 -1.42 17.09 18.35
CA ILE A 389 -1.50 16.94 19.81
C ILE A 389 -0.22 16.30 20.36
N GLY A 390 0.28 15.25 19.71
CA GLY A 390 1.53 14.60 20.09
C GLY A 390 2.73 15.54 20.01
N LEU A 391 2.85 16.31 18.92
CA LEU A 391 3.95 17.30 18.77
C LEU A 391 3.79 18.47 19.73
N PHE A 392 2.57 18.97 19.95
CA PHE A 392 2.29 20.02 20.92
C PHE A 392 2.74 19.61 22.33
N GLY A 393 2.29 18.44 22.79
CA GLY A 393 2.69 17.91 24.09
C GLY A 393 4.18 17.63 24.20
N SER A 394 4.78 17.07 23.12
CA SER A 394 6.23 16.84 23.05
C SER A 394 7.02 18.13 23.26
N ALA A 395 6.60 19.26 22.67
CA ALA A 395 7.31 20.53 22.75
C ALA A 395 7.52 21.05 24.20
N PHE A 396 6.66 20.65 25.13
CA PHE A 396 6.81 21.01 26.54
C PHE A 396 7.76 20.07 27.30
N VAL A 397 7.93 18.84 26.85
CA VAL A 397 8.62 17.79 27.61
C VAL A 397 9.96 17.35 27.04
N VAL A 398 10.34 17.84 25.86
CA VAL A 398 11.60 17.46 25.19
C VAL A 398 12.82 18.26 25.69
N SER A 399 12.64 19.17 26.64
CA SER A 399 13.72 20.06 27.15
C SER A 399 14.76 19.33 28.01
N GLY A 400 14.59 18.06 28.32
CA GLY A 400 15.52 17.32 29.17
C GLY A 400 15.16 17.33 30.66
N PRO A 401 16.09 16.89 31.52
CA PRO A 401 15.90 16.92 32.96
C PRO A 401 15.54 18.33 33.49
N PRO A 402 14.70 18.46 34.54
CA PRO A 402 14.29 17.43 35.51
C PRO A 402 13.05 16.59 35.09
N LEU A 403 12.52 16.76 33.89
CA LEU A 403 11.38 15.99 33.42
C LEU A 403 11.74 14.50 33.21
N PRO A 404 10.80 13.59 33.48
CA PRO A 404 11.06 12.17 33.26
C PRO A 404 11.17 11.84 31.75
N TRP A 405 12.14 11.02 31.38
CA TRP A 405 12.39 10.59 29.99
C TRP A 405 11.18 9.89 29.32
N ILE A 406 10.28 9.32 30.10
CA ILE A 406 9.07 8.65 29.61
C ILE A 406 8.06 9.64 28.99
N ALA A 407 8.06 10.92 29.42
CA ALA A 407 7.08 11.90 29.00
C ALA A 407 7.10 12.16 27.48
N PRO A 408 8.23 12.42 26.81
CA PRO A 408 8.26 12.52 25.35
C PRO A 408 7.82 11.21 24.63
N LEU A 409 8.08 10.05 25.21
CA LEU A 409 7.71 8.75 24.62
C LEU A 409 6.21 8.52 24.62
N ILE A 410 5.47 9.02 25.62
CA ILE A 410 3.99 8.96 25.63
C ILE A 410 3.42 9.71 24.41
N PHE A 411 3.95 10.90 24.13
CA PHE A 411 3.53 11.67 22.96
C PHE A 411 3.99 11.03 21.64
N ALA A 412 5.14 10.34 21.63
CA ALA A 412 5.60 9.58 20.47
C ALA A 412 4.63 8.42 20.13
N VAL A 413 3.98 7.78 21.12
CA VAL A 413 2.90 6.81 20.86
C VAL A 413 1.76 7.42 20.06
N LEU A 414 1.32 8.65 20.42
CA LEU A 414 0.25 9.35 19.69
C LEU A 414 0.66 9.68 18.26
N ILE A 415 1.90 10.14 18.08
CA ILE A 415 2.46 10.44 16.76
C ILE A 415 2.54 9.18 15.90
N GLY A 416 3.03 8.06 16.45
CA GLY A 416 3.05 6.77 15.75
C GLY A 416 1.64 6.29 15.38
N CYS A 417 0.68 6.43 16.28
CA CYS A 417 -0.72 6.11 16.00
C CYS A 417 -1.28 6.92 14.82
N ALA A 418 -1.05 8.23 14.82
CA ALA A 418 -1.47 9.11 13.73
C ALA A 418 -0.76 8.76 12.41
N ASN A 419 0.54 8.44 12.44
CA ASN A 419 1.33 8.12 11.24
C ASN A 419 0.77 6.89 10.50
N LEU A 420 0.58 5.75 11.17
CA LEU A 420 -0.02 4.58 10.52
C LEU A 420 -1.45 4.88 10.04
N ALA A 421 -2.23 5.61 10.83
CA ALA A 421 -3.60 5.98 10.47
C ALA A 421 -3.63 6.83 9.19
N ILE A 422 -2.74 7.81 9.06
CA ILE A 422 -2.59 8.65 7.87
C ILE A 422 -2.16 7.79 6.68
N TYR A 423 -1.12 6.98 6.84
CA TYR A 423 -0.62 6.12 5.77
C TYR A 423 -1.70 5.19 5.22
N PHE A 424 -2.37 4.46 6.10
CA PHE A 424 -3.45 3.55 5.72
C PHE A 424 -4.62 4.29 5.06
N ALA A 425 -5.17 5.32 5.72
CA ALA A 425 -6.40 5.94 5.27
C ALA A 425 -6.24 6.75 3.97
N THR A 426 -5.06 7.32 3.71
CA THR A 426 -4.79 8.01 2.44
C THR A 426 -4.77 7.04 1.27
N ILE A 427 -4.15 5.88 1.43
CA ILE A 427 -4.15 4.81 0.41
C ILE A 427 -5.56 4.27 0.21
N ASP A 428 -6.26 3.89 1.30
CA ASP A 428 -7.61 3.32 1.26
C ASP A 428 -8.62 4.28 0.60
N TYR A 429 -8.52 5.58 0.90
CA TYR A 429 -9.33 6.59 0.24
C TYR A 429 -9.02 6.70 -1.26
N MET A 430 -7.75 6.73 -1.65
CA MET A 430 -7.36 6.81 -3.06
C MET A 430 -7.82 5.59 -3.85
N VAL A 431 -7.73 4.39 -3.27
CA VAL A 431 -8.25 3.16 -3.88
C VAL A 431 -9.77 3.25 -4.08
N ALA A 432 -10.50 3.76 -3.09
CA ALA A 432 -11.95 3.92 -3.19
C ALA A 432 -12.39 5.04 -4.15
N ALA A 433 -11.64 6.16 -4.20
CA ALA A 433 -11.99 7.34 -4.98
C ALA A 433 -11.68 7.20 -6.48
N TYR A 434 -10.55 6.56 -6.83
CA TYR A 434 -10.05 6.48 -8.20
C TYR A 434 -10.27 5.11 -8.87
N GLY A 435 -10.84 4.13 -8.13
CA GLY A 435 -11.22 2.81 -8.68
C GLY A 435 -10.06 2.00 -9.25
N GLY A 436 -10.37 0.90 -9.96
CA GLY A 436 -9.36 -0.03 -10.47
C GLY A 436 -8.37 0.59 -11.48
N THR A 437 -8.84 1.49 -12.33
CA THR A 437 -8.05 2.01 -13.47
C THR A 437 -6.96 3.02 -13.03
N TYR A 438 -7.25 3.88 -12.04
CA TYR A 438 -6.36 4.98 -11.66
C TYR A 438 -5.86 4.91 -10.21
N SER A 439 -6.35 3.96 -9.40
CA SER A 439 -5.96 3.83 -7.99
C SER A 439 -4.47 3.58 -7.81
N ALA A 440 -3.88 2.71 -8.64
CA ALA A 440 -2.44 2.44 -8.63
C ALA A 440 -1.61 3.70 -8.87
N SER A 441 -2.04 4.56 -9.82
CA SER A 441 -1.34 5.81 -10.10
C SER A 441 -1.53 6.86 -8.99
N ALA A 442 -2.71 6.93 -8.37
CA ALA A 442 -2.96 7.84 -7.26
C ALA A 442 -2.16 7.44 -6.02
N THR A 443 -2.16 6.15 -5.67
CA THR A 443 -1.39 5.62 -4.54
C THR A 443 0.11 5.66 -4.80
N GLY A 444 0.54 5.48 -6.05
CA GLY A 444 1.94 5.64 -6.47
C GLY A 444 2.42 7.07 -6.28
N GLY A 445 1.66 8.07 -6.74
CA GLY A 445 1.98 9.49 -6.49
C GLY A 445 2.07 9.82 -5.00
N ASN A 446 1.20 9.23 -4.18
CA ASN A 446 1.27 9.34 -2.71
C ASN A 446 2.57 8.72 -2.16
N GLY A 447 2.92 7.51 -2.59
CA GLY A 447 4.15 6.81 -2.19
C GLY A 447 5.40 7.62 -2.57
N PHE A 448 5.46 8.10 -3.80
CA PHE A 448 6.56 8.94 -4.28
C PHE A 448 6.74 10.21 -3.41
N ALA A 449 5.66 10.96 -3.16
CA ALA A 449 5.73 12.17 -2.35
C ALA A 449 6.16 11.86 -0.90
N ARG A 450 5.69 10.74 -0.35
CA ARG A 450 6.05 10.26 0.98
C ARG A 450 7.55 9.98 1.09
N ASP A 451 8.07 9.18 0.18
CA ASP A 451 9.46 8.76 0.22
C ASP A 451 10.43 9.91 -0.09
N VAL A 452 10.05 10.83 -0.99
CA VAL A 452 10.83 12.06 -1.27
C VAL A 452 10.86 12.98 -0.05
N LEU A 453 9.74 13.25 0.60
CA LEU A 453 9.72 14.11 1.79
C LEU A 453 10.47 13.47 2.96
N ALA A 454 10.38 12.14 3.12
CA ALA A 454 11.17 11.39 4.08
C ALA A 454 12.67 11.45 3.77
N GLY A 455 13.07 11.40 2.49
CA GLY A 455 14.47 11.59 2.09
C GLY A 455 14.98 12.99 2.38
N LEU A 456 14.20 14.00 2.02
CA LEU A 456 14.56 15.41 2.25
C LEU A 456 14.74 15.74 3.74
N CYS A 457 14.02 15.07 4.65
CA CYS A 457 14.16 15.35 6.08
C CYS A 457 15.58 15.11 6.61
N SER A 458 16.34 14.18 6.03
CA SER A 458 17.73 13.92 6.41
C SER A 458 18.66 15.13 6.19
N PHE A 459 18.30 16.05 5.30
CA PHE A 459 19.09 17.27 5.06
C PHE A 459 18.77 18.38 6.04
N TYR A 460 17.53 18.53 6.49
CA TYR A 460 17.14 19.65 7.36
C TYR A 460 17.06 19.29 8.85
N THR A 461 16.82 18.03 9.21
CA THR A 461 16.62 17.65 10.63
C THR A 461 17.82 18.02 11.49
N GLY A 462 19.02 17.57 11.17
CA GLY A 462 20.21 17.89 11.95
C GLY A 462 20.48 19.40 12.08
N PRO A 463 20.54 20.17 10.97
CA PRO A 463 20.69 21.63 11.01
C PRO A 463 19.60 22.35 11.81
N MET A 464 18.35 21.92 11.70
CA MET A 464 17.22 22.51 12.40
C MET A 464 17.36 22.34 13.93
N TYR A 465 17.64 21.11 14.39
CA TYR A 465 17.81 20.82 15.81
C TYR A 465 19.05 21.51 16.41
N LYS A 466 20.15 21.62 15.65
CA LYS A 466 21.36 22.32 16.10
C LYS A 466 21.19 23.84 16.19
N LYS A 467 20.47 24.45 15.22
CA LYS A 467 20.34 25.92 15.18
C LYS A 467 19.20 26.45 16.03
N LEU A 468 18.06 25.78 16.05
CA LEU A 468 16.87 26.22 16.76
C LEU A 468 16.75 25.61 18.19
N GLY A 469 17.51 24.55 18.46
CA GLY A 469 17.33 23.72 19.65
C GLY A 469 16.15 22.77 19.54
N VAL A 470 16.07 21.82 20.46
CA VAL A 470 15.09 20.72 20.45
C VAL A 470 13.65 21.24 20.55
N GLN A 471 13.40 22.14 21.51
CA GLN A 471 12.07 22.65 21.80
C GLN A 471 11.49 23.47 20.63
N ASN A 472 12.26 24.44 20.11
CA ASN A 472 11.80 25.29 19.01
C ASN A 472 11.61 24.49 17.71
N SER A 473 12.49 23.50 17.45
CA SER A 473 12.31 22.58 16.33
C SER A 473 10.99 21.83 16.42
N THR A 474 10.62 21.37 17.62
CA THR A 474 9.34 20.68 17.84
C THR A 474 8.15 21.61 17.66
N TRP A 475 8.24 22.90 18.05
CA TRP A 475 7.20 23.91 17.78
C TRP A 475 7.01 24.14 16.28
N VAL A 476 8.09 24.20 15.51
CA VAL A 476 8.01 24.32 14.04
C VAL A 476 7.30 23.12 13.45
N LEU A 477 7.67 21.89 13.85
CA LEU A 477 7.03 20.67 13.38
C LEU A 477 5.55 20.62 13.79
N PHE A 478 5.19 21.10 14.99
CA PHE A 478 3.78 21.22 15.42
C PHE A 478 3.00 22.15 14.49
N ALA A 479 3.52 23.36 14.20
CA ALA A 479 2.84 24.32 13.34
C ALA A 479 2.59 23.75 11.92
N ILE A 480 3.60 23.10 11.36
CA ILE A 480 3.46 22.43 10.05
C ILE A 480 2.43 21.31 10.12
N SER A 481 2.46 20.49 11.19
CA SER A 481 1.51 19.38 11.35
C SER A 481 0.05 19.86 11.42
N ALA A 482 -0.21 20.94 12.15
CA ALA A 482 -1.54 21.54 12.25
C ALA A 482 -2.05 22.01 10.87
N LEU A 483 -1.15 22.59 10.05
CA LEU A 483 -1.48 23.05 8.71
C LEU A 483 -1.79 21.89 7.76
N VAL A 484 -0.95 20.83 7.74
CA VAL A 484 -1.12 19.71 6.79
C VAL A 484 -2.25 18.75 7.20
N CYS A 485 -2.69 18.76 8.45
CA CYS A 485 -3.86 17.98 8.90
C CYS A 485 -5.19 18.63 8.50
N ALA A 486 -5.26 19.96 8.33
CA ALA A 486 -6.49 20.69 8.02
C ALA A 486 -7.21 20.18 6.74
N PRO A 487 -6.53 19.88 5.61
CA PRO A 487 -7.17 19.40 4.41
C PRO A 487 -8.02 18.13 4.57
N VAL A 488 -7.74 17.26 5.56
CA VAL A 488 -8.54 16.06 5.82
C VAL A 488 -10.01 16.41 6.10
N PHE A 489 -10.24 17.47 6.89
CA PHE A 489 -11.59 17.93 7.22
C PHE A 489 -12.30 18.51 6.01
N PHE A 490 -11.57 19.26 5.17
CA PHE A 490 -12.11 19.82 3.93
C PHE A 490 -12.47 18.70 2.94
N ILE A 491 -11.59 17.72 2.73
CA ILE A 491 -11.84 16.59 1.84
C ILE A 491 -12.99 15.73 2.38
N TYR A 492 -13.06 15.51 3.69
CA TYR A 492 -14.18 14.78 4.29
C TYR A 492 -15.52 15.43 4.02
N LYS A 493 -15.61 16.76 4.10
CA LYS A 493 -16.87 17.52 3.92
C LYS A 493 -17.21 17.81 2.45
N TRP A 494 -16.22 18.21 1.66
CA TRP A 494 -16.39 18.66 0.27
C TRP A 494 -15.78 17.71 -0.79
N GLY A 495 -15.31 16.54 -0.38
CA GLY A 495 -14.73 15.55 -1.28
C GLY A 495 -15.59 15.23 -2.51
N PRO A 496 -16.92 14.99 -2.37
CA PRO A 496 -17.78 14.75 -3.53
C PRO A 496 -17.75 15.89 -4.55
N SER A 497 -17.78 17.15 -4.09
CA SER A 497 -17.73 18.34 -4.96
C SER A 497 -16.38 18.53 -5.64
N ILE A 498 -15.28 18.19 -4.93
CA ILE A 498 -13.93 18.26 -5.50
C ILE A 498 -13.77 17.17 -6.57
N ARG A 499 -14.20 15.93 -6.27
CA ARG A 499 -14.15 14.83 -7.25
C ARG A 499 -15.02 15.08 -8.49
N ALA A 500 -16.17 15.72 -8.32
CA ALA A 500 -17.03 16.08 -9.46
C ALA A 500 -16.34 17.01 -10.48
N ARG A 501 -15.31 17.75 -10.07
CA ARG A 501 -14.49 18.61 -10.94
C ARG A 501 -13.24 17.92 -11.49
N SER A 502 -12.90 16.73 -10.99
CA SER A 502 -11.75 15.96 -11.42
C SER A 502 -12.00 15.30 -12.77
N SER A 503 -11.08 15.48 -13.72
CA SER A 503 -11.16 14.84 -15.03
C SER A 503 -11.03 13.32 -14.95
N TYR A 504 -10.29 12.80 -13.98
CA TYR A 504 -10.14 11.36 -13.75
C TYR A 504 -11.39 10.75 -13.14
N ALA A 505 -12.00 11.43 -12.17
CA ALA A 505 -13.24 10.95 -11.55
C ALA A 505 -14.43 10.95 -12.54
N GLN A 506 -14.48 11.92 -13.45
CA GLN A 506 -15.49 11.95 -14.53
C GLN A 506 -15.30 10.76 -15.49
N ARG A 507 -14.09 10.46 -15.91
CA ARG A 507 -13.79 9.29 -16.75
C ARG A 507 -14.18 7.97 -16.09
N ILE A 508 -13.90 7.82 -14.79
CA ILE A 508 -14.31 6.63 -14.03
C ILE A 508 -15.85 6.49 -14.02
N LYS A 509 -16.55 7.59 -13.86
CA LYS A 509 -18.02 7.59 -13.91
C LYS A 509 -18.54 7.15 -15.27
N GLU A 510 -18.00 7.70 -16.36
CA GLU A 510 -18.32 7.32 -17.73
C GLU A 510 -18.02 5.83 -18.02
N GLU A 511 -16.87 5.33 -17.55
CA GLU A 511 -16.49 3.91 -17.69
C GLU A 511 -17.48 2.99 -16.95
N ARG A 512 -17.90 3.35 -15.74
CA ARG A 512 -18.90 2.60 -14.96
C ARG A 512 -20.29 2.62 -15.63
N GLU A 513 -20.71 3.75 -16.15
CA GLU A 513 -21.98 3.88 -16.87
C GLU A 513 -21.98 3.04 -18.14
N LYS A 514 -20.88 3.01 -18.91
CA LYS A 514 -20.72 2.16 -20.09
C LYS A 514 -20.77 0.68 -19.74
N SER A 515 -20.07 0.26 -18.66
CA SER A 515 -20.06 -1.14 -18.21
C SER A 515 -21.45 -1.59 -17.76
N ALA A 516 -22.18 -0.77 -17.01
CA ALA A 516 -23.54 -1.05 -16.57
C ALA A 516 -24.52 -1.15 -17.76
N ALA A 517 -24.37 -0.30 -18.78
CA ALA A 517 -25.18 -0.38 -20.00
C ALA A 517 -24.93 -1.67 -20.79
N VAL A 518 -23.68 -2.11 -20.88
CA VAL A 518 -23.31 -3.38 -21.53
C VAL A 518 -23.90 -4.59 -20.78
N GLU A 519 -23.83 -4.59 -19.43
CA GLU A 519 -24.42 -5.67 -18.62
C GLU A 519 -25.93 -5.74 -18.77
N GLN A 520 -26.64 -4.61 -18.80
CA GLN A 520 -28.08 -4.57 -19.02
C GLN A 520 -28.47 -5.06 -20.42
N THR A 521 -27.67 -4.73 -21.43
CA THR A 521 -27.90 -5.20 -22.81
C THR A 521 -27.71 -6.72 -22.92
N THR A 522 -26.72 -7.27 -22.22
CA THR A 522 -26.42 -8.72 -22.21
C THR A 522 -27.49 -9.49 -21.42
N GLN A 523 -28.02 -8.95 -20.33
CA GLN A 523 -29.11 -9.57 -19.56
C GLN A 523 -30.47 -9.47 -20.26
N GLY A 524 -30.69 -8.47 -21.11
CA GLY A 524 -31.91 -8.34 -21.91
C GLY A 524 -31.95 -9.22 -23.17
N GLN A 525 -30.82 -9.85 -23.53
CA GLN A 525 -30.68 -10.79 -24.66
C GLN A 525 -30.65 -12.25 -24.23
N ALA A 526 -30.59 -12.53 -22.92
CA ALA A 526 -30.64 -13.87 -22.33
C ALA A 526 -32.05 -14.17 -21.79
#